data_b78f04934a755a38e9baf31ff4b77b8f
#
_entry.id   b78f04934a755a38e9baf31ff4b77b8f
#
_cell.length_a   1.000
_cell.length_b   1.000
_cell.length_c   1.000
_cell.angle_alpha   90.00
_cell.angle_beta   90.00
_cell.angle_gamma   90.00
#
_symmetry.space_group_name_H-M   'P 1'
#
loop_
_entity.id
_entity.type
_entity.pdbx_description
1 polymer ?
#
loop_
_entity_poly.entity_id
_entity_poly.type
_entity_poly.pdbx_seq_one_letter_code
_entity_poly.pdbx_strand_id
1 'polypeptide(L)' 'MKIYKITEASEYLGVSINTLKTLANNGKINSFKTTGSHRRFRQEDLDAYMGVEKE' A
#
# COMPACT_ATOMS: atom_id res chain seq x y z
N MET A 1 6.29 -13.89 -3.68
CA MET A 1 5.45 -12.71 -3.47
C MET A 1 6.07 -11.82 -2.41
N LYS A 2 6.15 -10.53 -2.67
CA LYS A 2 6.75 -9.61 -1.72
C LYS A 2 5.68 -8.85 -0.96
N ILE A 3 5.86 -8.78 0.35
CA ILE A 3 4.92 -8.10 1.25
C ILE A 3 5.65 -6.93 1.90
N TYR A 4 4.98 -5.78 1.93
CA TYR A 4 5.56 -4.54 2.47
C TYR A 4 4.81 -4.12 3.71
N LYS A 5 5.56 -3.61 4.69
CA LYS A 5 4.97 -2.91 5.81
C LYS A 5 4.50 -1.54 5.32
N ILE A 6 3.64 -0.90 6.13
CA ILE A 6 3.10 0.40 5.70
C ILE A 6 4.21 1.42 5.48
N THR A 7 5.26 1.40 6.31
CA THR A 7 6.39 2.31 6.15
C THR A 7 7.10 2.05 4.83
N GLU A 8 7.37 0.77 4.56
CA GLU A 8 8.05 0.39 3.33
C GLU A 8 7.20 0.70 2.11
N ALA A 9 5.90 0.46 2.21
CA ALA A 9 5.00 0.71 1.09
C ALA A 9 4.90 2.20 0.78
N SER A 10 4.88 3.04 1.82
CA SER A 10 4.81 4.48 1.59
C SER A 10 6.07 4.97 0.88
N GLU A 11 7.22 4.43 1.24
CA GLU A 11 8.47 4.79 0.57
C GLU A 11 8.48 4.29 -0.86
N TYR A 12 7.96 3.09 -1.08
CA TYR A 12 7.90 2.51 -2.41
C TYR A 12 7.06 3.38 -3.35
N LEU A 13 5.96 3.90 -2.85
CA LEU A 13 5.06 4.73 -3.66
C LEU A 13 5.45 6.20 -3.66
N GLY A 14 6.29 6.62 -2.73
CA GLY A 14 6.69 8.01 -2.64
C GLY A 14 5.63 8.90 -2.01
N VAL A 15 4.83 8.35 -1.12
CA VAL A 15 3.79 9.11 -0.42
C VAL A 15 3.99 8.98 1.09
N SER A 16 3.33 9.85 1.85
CA SER A 16 3.42 9.77 3.30
C SER A 16 2.60 8.58 3.81
N ILE A 17 2.90 8.16 5.04
CA ILE A 17 2.17 7.07 5.66
C ILE A 17 0.69 7.44 5.80
N ASN A 18 0.40 8.69 6.17
CA ASN A 18 -0.98 9.13 6.30
C ASN A 18 -1.73 9.06 4.97
N THR A 19 -1.07 9.48 3.90
CA THR A 19 -1.67 9.39 2.56
C THR A 19 -1.95 7.95 2.20
N LEU A 20 -1.00 7.06 2.48
CA LEU A 20 -1.18 5.64 2.18
C LEU A 20 -2.34 5.05 2.96
N LYS A 21 -2.46 5.40 4.24
CA LYS A 21 -3.58 4.93 5.05
C LYS A 21 -4.91 5.36 4.44
N THR A 22 -4.98 6.61 4.00
CA THR A 22 -6.19 7.14 3.37
C THR A 22 -6.51 6.38 2.10
N LEU A 23 -5.51 6.12 1.27
CA LEU A 23 -5.72 5.38 0.03
C LEU A 23 -6.24 3.96 0.32
N ALA A 24 -5.68 3.32 1.33
CA ALA A 24 -6.11 1.97 1.69
C ALA A 24 -7.52 1.99 2.26
N ASN A 25 -7.84 2.98 3.09
CA ASN A 25 -9.17 3.08 3.69
C ASN A 25 -10.24 3.36 2.63
N ASN A 26 -9.89 4.09 1.59
CA ASN A 26 -10.82 4.42 0.51
C ASN A 26 -10.92 3.32 -0.53
N GLY A 27 -10.17 2.25 -0.38
CA GLY A 27 -10.22 1.15 -1.32
C GLY A 27 -9.45 1.39 -2.60
N LYS A 28 -8.64 2.43 -2.66
CA LYS A 28 -7.85 2.72 -3.85
C LYS A 28 -6.64 1.80 -3.97
N ILE A 29 -6.16 1.28 -2.85
CA ILE A 29 -5.08 0.31 -2.80
C ILE A 29 -5.54 -0.83 -1.92
N ASN A 30 -5.40 -2.06 -2.40
CA ASN A 30 -5.74 -3.22 -1.60
C ASN A 30 -4.68 -3.43 -0.53
N SER A 31 -5.12 -3.81 0.66
CA SER A 31 -4.22 -4.10 1.75
C SER A 31 -4.85 -5.18 2.61
N PHE A 32 -4.05 -5.74 3.50
CA PHE A 32 -4.58 -6.73 4.44
C PHE A 32 -3.90 -6.51 5.78
N LYS A 33 -4.47 -7.09 6.82
CA LYS A 33 -3.94 -6.96 8.16
C LYS A 33 -3.42 -8.30 8.63
N THR A 34 -2.29 -8.25 9.31
CA THR A 34 -1.75 -9.46 9.94
C THR A 34 -2.21 -9.52 11.38
N THR A 35 -1.80 -10.56 12.08
CA THR A 35 -2.07 -10.70 13.50
C THR A 35 -1.60 -9.44 14.21
N GLY A 36 -2.44 -8.87 15.07
CA GLY A 36 -2.10 -7.64 15.76
C GLY A 36 -2.52 -6.39 15.02
N SER A 37 -3.29 -6.54 13.95
CA SER A 37 -3.84 -5.42 13.18
C SER A 37 -2.79 -4.58 12.50
N HIS A 38 -1.67 -5.19 12.13
CA HIS A 38 -0.63 -4.49 11.37
C HIS A 38 -0.98 -4.55 9.90
N ARG A 39 -1.09 -3.39 9.27
CA ARG A 39 -1.44 -3.31 7.86
C ARG A 39 -0.24 -3.70 7.00
N ARG A 40 -0.52 -4.49 5.97
CA ARG A 40 0.51 -4.97 5.04
C ARG A 40 0.01 -4.77 3.61
N PHE A 41 0.95 -4.64 2.69
CA PHE A 41 0.64 -4.41 1.28
C PHE A 41 1.43 -5.40 0.44
N ARG A 42 0.78 -5.94 -0.59
CA ARG A 42 1.47 -6.81 -1.54
C ARG A 42 2.05 -5.96 -2.65
N GLN A 43 3.22 -6.36 -3.14
CA GLN A 43 3.88 -5.59 -4.19
C GLN A 43 2.97 -5.44 -5.41
N GLU A 44 2.25 -6.49 -5.76
CA GLU A 44 1.35 -6.41 -6.92
C GLU A 44 0.28 -5.35 -6.75
N ASP A 45 -0.20 -5.16 -5.54
CA ASP A 45 -1.21 -4.14 -5.26
C ASP A 45 -0.62 -2.74 -5.39
N LEU A 46 0.60 -2.57 -4.92
CA LEU A 46 1.30 -1.29 -5.05
C LEU A 46 1.59 -0.99 -6.52
N ASP A 47 2.04 -1.99 -7.24
CA ASP A 47 2.36 -1.82 -8.67
C ASP A 47 1.11 -1.50 -9.48
N ALA A 48 -0.01 -2.11 -9.11
CA ALA A 48 -1.27 -1.84 -9.81
C ALA A 48 -1.66 -0.37 -9.64
N TYR A 49 -1.48 0.17 -8.46
CA TYR A 49 -1.78 1.57 -8.20
C TYR A 49 -0.84 2.47 -9.01
N MET A 50 0.45 2.15 -9.00
CA MET A 50 1.44 2.92 -9.73
C MET A 50 1.23 2.81 -11.24
N GLY A 51 0.80 1.65 -11.70
CA GLY A 51 0.52 1.43 -13.10
C GLY A 51 -0.58 2.34 -13.59
N VAL A 52 -1.62 2.52 -12.77
CA VAL A 52 -2.71 3.42 -13.10
C VAL A 52 -2.21 4.85 -13.21
N GLU A 53 -1.33 5.23 -12.29
CA GLU A 53 -0.77 6.58 -12.29
C GLU A 53 0.11 6.84 -13.50
N LYS A 54 0.80 5.81 -13.96
CA LYS A 54 1.70 5.95 -15.10
C LYS A 54 0.97 6.14 -16.41
N GLU A 55 -0.23 5.64 -16.48
CA GLU A 55 -1.02 5.76 -17.70
C GLU A 55 -1.42 7.20 -17.93
#